data_c3154794086b370ff3c360f252c55b84
#
_entry.id   c3154794086b370ff3c360f252c55b84
#
_cell.length_a   1.000
_cell.length_b   1.000
_cell.length_c   1.000
_cell.angle_alpha   90.00
_cell.angle_beta   90.00
_cell.angle_gamma   90.00
#
_symmetry.space_group_name_H-M   'P 1'
#
loop_
_entity.id
_entity.type
_entity.pdbx_description
1 polymer ?
#
loop_
_entity_poly.entity_id
_entity_poly.type
_entity_poly.pdbx_seq_one_letter_code
_entity_poly.pdbx_strand_id
1 'polypeptide(L)'
;MVEPSSAFYKRLVVASIAMMLLGSLLAYLVLTDFGNVKVTEVRFYGTSGELLTAWLFVPSTATPQTPAPGILAIHGYNNQRDFMTNTAIELARRGYVVLVLDMTGHGFSEGNVYAFSFGAPSALNYLRNLAYVDKENIGLVGMSMGGWAIQAAALANPTGYKAMFYMDSYVRPPEVAKNLRNVAIQMALADEFTAAWLLVPTGWQAPKSPVLKTIFNVTEDIVPGKVYGSIEKGTARVLYQPWINHPQSTDDPTTMQNVIEWFSMTLKGGKPIPKENLVFQWKVLGTAIALVGAFLFLFAFGGYLLETSFFSELKEPMPEYKGLRGIPYIVGAVIATAIPPLLYLYGWVTLPTILSLDSTLLPLGIANRYLAWSLLVALVTLVIIYLTHRLQLRKHGATTDNYGLTWAGKVDFRKVAKSFLLAVAVLAPLYVILAYSYSIFKVPFACWLISLRPMSWTRFLAFLAYLIPFAPFYLTLNVLLAGFIRPKAGATTTAKEMLVDSVVLAAGSIIFLLWYYIPLYAGMVPPLSATYDVLAMIYYIPIPVFNVLTACLTAFYFRKTGRVYAAFFLQLLFFAWYHAAFSVFHVPVPP
;
A
#
# COMPACT_ATOMS: atom_id res chain seq x y z
N MET A 1 -17.49 -32.68 11.23
CA MET A 1 -18.21 -31.56 10.56
C MET A 1 -18.35 -31.91 9.09
N VAL A 2 -19.54 -31.77 8.54
CA VAL A 2 -19.82 -31.99 7.11
C VAL A 2 -18.97 -30.96 6.32
N GLU A 3 -18.24 -31.42 5.31
CA GLU A 3 -17.51 -30.50 4.40
C GLU A 3 -18.52 -29.57 3.72
N PRO A 4 -18.17 -28.28 3.55
CA PRO A 4 -19.03 -27.33 2.86
C PRO A 4 -19.33 -27.81 1.43
N SER A 5 -20.62 -27.80 1.06
CA SER A 5 -21.06 -28.25 -0.26
C SER A 5 -20.66 -27.31 -1.38
N SER A 6 -20.63 -27.78 -2.63
CA SER A 6 -20.45 -26.92 -3.82
C SER A 6 -21.44 -25.75 -3.85
N ALA A 7 -22.67 -25.94 -3.40
CA ALA A 7 -23.68 -24.89 -3.29
C ALA A 7 -23.30 -23.80 -2.28
N PHE A 8 -22.65 -24.17 -1.18
CA PHE A 8 -22.12 -23.19 -0.20
C PHE A 8 -21.05 -22.32 -0.85
N TYR A 9 -20.07 -22.91 -1.53
CA TYR A 9 -19.02 -22.14 -2.21
C TYR A 9 -19.57 -21.25 -3.33
N LYS A 10 -20.55 -21.72 -4.11
CA LYS A 10 -21.24 -20.88 -5.12
C LYS A 10 -21.85 -19.62 -4.50
N ARG A 11 -22.55 -19.75 -3.36
CA ARG A 11 -23.12 -18.60 -2.64
C ARG A 11 -22.04 -17.63 -2.16
N LEU A 12 -20.93 -18.14 -1.64
CA LEU A 12 -19.82 -17.29 -1.20
C LEU A 12 -19.14 -16.58 -2.38
N VAL A 13 -19.00 -17.22 -3.53
CA VAL A 13 -18.48 -16.58 -4.76
C VAL A 13 -19.39 -15.44 -5.19
N VAL A 14 -20.70 -15.67 -5.23
CA VAL A 14 -21.66 -14.60 -5.57
C VAL A 14 -21.57 -13.45 -4.56
N ALA A 15 -21.53 -13.74 -3.27
CA ALA A 15 -21.40 -12.73 -2.22
C ALA A 15 -20.10 -11.93 -2.34
N SER A 16 -18.97 -12.60 -2.60
CA SER A 16 -17.67 -11.92 -2.75
C SER A 16 -17.63 -11.01 -3.99
N ILE A 17 -18.20 -11.45 -5.11
CA ILE A 17 -18.33 -10.62 -6.32
C ILE A 17 -19.26 -9.43 -6.04
N ALA A 18 -20.39 -9.66 -5.38
CA ALA A 18 -21.31 -8.59 -5.00
C ALA A 18 -20.62 -7.55 -4.10
N MET A 19 -19.83 -7.98 -3.12
CA MET A 19 -19.04 -7.09 -2.26
C MET A 19 -18.04 -6.26 -3.08
N MET A 20 -17.32 -6.88 -4.02
CA MET A 20 -16.37 -6.16 -4.88
C MET A 20 -17.07 -5.10 -5.74
N LEU A 21 -18.18 -5.45 -6.39
CA LEU A 21 -18.90 -4.55 -7.30
C LEU A 21 -19.68 -3.46 -6.56
N LEU A 22 -20.43 -3.82 -5.50
CA LEU A 22 -21.22 -2.87 -4.72
C LEU A 22 -20.32 -1.92 -3.91
N GLY A 23 -19.21 -2.44 -3.36
CA GLY A 23 -18.21 -1.61 -2.70
C GLY A 23 -17.56 -0.61 -3.67
N SER A 24 -17.21 -1.05 -4.88
CA SER A 24 -16.67 -0.17 -5.93
C SER A 24 -17.70 0.85 -6.40
N LEU A 25 -18.97 0.46 -6.54
CA LEU A 25 -20.04 1.37 -6.92
C LEU A 25 -20.27 2.44 -5.85
N LEU A 26 -20.32 2.07 -4.55
CA LEU A 26 -20.43 3.02 -3.45
C LEU A 26 -19.27 4.03 -3.49
N ALA A 27 -18.03 3.52 -3.62
CA ALA A 27 -16.86 4.38 -3.71
C ALA A 27 -16.92 5.33 -4.92
N TYR A 28 -17.37 4.85 -6.08
CA TYR A 28 -17.53 5.65 -7.29
C TYR A 28 -18.60 6.75 -7.15
N LEU A 29 -19.74 6.44 -6.56
CA LEU A 29 -20.79 7.44 -6.32
C LEU A 29 -20.28 8.59 -5.45
N VAL A 30 -19.49 8.27 -4.42
CA VAL A 30 -18.85 9.28 -3.58
C VAL A 30 -17.76 10.02 -4.35
N LEU A 31 -16.93 9.30 -5.11
CA LEU A 31 -15.83 9.86 -5.91
C LEU A 31 -16.31 10.90 -6.91
N THR A 32 -17.51 10.69 -7.47
CA THR A 32 -18.14 11.58 -8.44
C THR A 32 -19.12 12.56 -7.83
N ASP A 33 -19.18 12.67 -6.50
CA ASP A 33 -20.21 13.46 -5.80
C ASP A 33 -21.61 13.19 -6.40
N PHE A 34 -21.97 11.91 -6.51
CA PHE A 34 -23.24 11.44 -7.10
C PHE A 34 -23.51 11.99 -8.52
N GLY A 35 -22.46 12.13 -9.33
CA GLY A 35 -22.53 12.62 -10.71
C GLY A 35 -22.30 14.12 -10.89
N ASN A 36 -22.14 14.89 -9.81
CA ASN A 36 -21.81 16.32 -9.87
C ASN A 36 -20.34 16.60 -10.26
N VAL A 37 -19.47 15.61 -10.15
CA VAL A 37 -18.05 15.69 -10.51
C VAL A 37 -17.74 14.62 -11.56
N LYS A 38 -17.22 15.04 -12.71
CA LYS A 38 -16.72 14.13 -13.74
C LYS A 38 -15.29 13.75 -13.43
N VAL A 39 -14.98 12.45 -13.37
CA VAL A 39 -13.62 11.93 -13.15
C VAL A 39 -13.16 11.22 -14.41
N THR A 40 -12.05 11.72 -14.99
CA THR A 40 -11.46 11.15 -16.23
C THR A 40 -9.98 10.88 -16.06
N GLU A 41 -9.47 9.85 -16.74
CA GLU A 41 -8.04 9.68 -16.89
C GLU A 41 -7.55 10.60 -18.02
N VAL A 42 -6.46 11.30 -17.75
CA VAL A 42 -5.77 12.14 -18.73
C VAL A 42 -4.31 11.72 -18.83
N ARG A 43 -3.73 11.91 -20.01
CA ARG A 43 -2.34 11.58 -20.30
C ARG A 43 -1.70 12.75 -21.03
N PHE A 44 -0.47 13.07 -20.66
CA PHE A 44 0.32 14.13 -21.27
C PHE A 44 1.81 13.82 -21.11
N TYR A 45 2.65 14.49 -21.90
CA TYR A 45 4.08 14.26 -21.85
C TYR A 45 4.76 15.15 -20.81
N GLY A 46 5.69 14.56 -20.08
CA GLY A 46 6.63 15.24 -19.20
C GLY A 46 7.73 15.97 -19.98
N THR A 47 8.58 16.69 -19.25
CA THR A 47 9.66 17.49 -19.85
C THR A 47 10.74 16.67 -20.51
N SER A 48 10.90 15.40 -20.14
CA SER A 48 11.87 14.47 -20.74
C SER A 48 11.24 13.54 -21.79
N GLY A 49 9.98 13.77 -22.16
CA GLY A 49 9.25 12.96 -23.12
C GLY A 49 8.55 11.73 -22.55
N GLU A 50 8.62 11.54 -21.22
CA GLU A 50 7.92 10.48 -20.50
C GLU A 50 6.40 10.69 -20.53
N LEU A 51 5.62 9.62 -20.70
CA LEU A 51 4.16 9.66 -20.62
C LEU A 51 3.72 9.72 -19.16
N LEU A 52 3.03 10.79 -18.79
CA LEU A 52 2.46 11.01 -17.46
C LEU A 52 0.96 10.74 -17.49
N THR A 53 0.46 10.16 -16.41
CA THR A 53 -0.95 9.79 -16.25
C THR A 53 -1.51 10.48 -15.02
N ALA A 54 -2.73 11.01 -15.10
CA ALA A 54 -3.41 11.64 -13.98
C ALA A 54 -4.91 11.37 -14.01
N TRP A 55 -5.58 11.54 -12.87
CA TRP A 55 -7.03 11.68 -12.81
C TRP A 55 -7.41 13.15 -12.70
N LEU A 56 -8.37 13.56 -13.54
CA LEU A 56 -8.90 14.91 -13.58
C LEU A 56 -10.34 14.91 -13.09
N PHE A 57 -10.58 15.64 -11.99
CA PHE A 57 -11.88 15.85 -11.37
C PHE A 57 -12.41 17.21 -11.79
N VAL A 58 -13.53 17.21 -12.49
CA VAL A 58 -14.15 18.43 -13.03
C VAL A 58 -15.56 18.58 -12.47
N PRO A 59 -15.80 19.55 -11.56
CA PRO A 59 -17.14 19.88 -11.11
C PRO A 59 -18.03 20.31 -12.29
N SER A 60 -19.31 19.95 -12.27
CA SER A 60 -20.28 20.34 -13.29
C SER A 60 -20.44 21.87 -13.45
N THR A 61 -20.03 22.64 -12.44
CA THR A 61 -20.04 24.11 -12.44
C THR A 61 -18.83 24.75 -13.13
N ALA A 62 -17.77 23.99 -13.40
CA ALA A 62 -16.57 24.47 -14.08
C ALA A 62 -16.77 24.41 -15.59
N THR A 63 -16.88 25.56 -16.24
CA THR A 63 -17.05 25.70 -17.70
C THR A 63 -16.09 26.76 -18.24
N PRO A 64 -15.83 26.82 -19.56
CA PRO A 64 -15.03 27.92 -20.13
C PRO A 64 -15.60 29.32 -19.84
N GLN A 65 -16.92 29.44 -19.63
CA GLN A 65 -17.56 30.69 -19.31
C GLN A 65 -17.51 31.02 -17.79
N THR A 66 -17.38 29.99 -16.96
CA THR A 66 -17.25 30.10 -15.49
C THR A 66 -16.06 29.27 -15.04
N PRO A 67 -14.81 29.71 -15.32
CA PRO A 67 -13.62 28.96 -14.90
C PRO A 67 -13.56 28.82 -13.39
N ALA A 68 -13.21 27.62 -12.93
CA ALA A 68 -13.08 27.29 -11.52
C ALA A 68 -11.62 27.33 -11.04
N PRO A 69 -11.36 27.53 -9.73
CA PRO A 69 -10.02 27.39 -9.21
C PRO A 69 -9.48 25.97 -9.44
N GLY A 70 -8.17 25.88 -9.70
CA GLY A 70 -7.48 24.61 -9.96
C GLY A 70 -6.67 24.12 -8.77
N ILE A 71 -6.61 22.81 -8.59
CA ILE A 71 -5.70 22.17 -7.61
C ILE A 71 -4.87 21.09 -8.31
N LEU A 72 -3.55 21.14 -8.14
CA LEU A 72 -2.66 20.02 -8.44
C LEU A 72 -2.40 19.25 -7.15
N ALA A 73 -2.79 17.96 -7.11
CA ALA A 73 -2.61 17.08 -5.98
C ALA A 73 -1.61 15.96 -6.31
N ILE A 74 -0.59 15.76 -5.48
CA ILE A 74 0.49 14.82 -5.72
C ILE A 74 0.75 13.94 -4.49
N HIS A 75 0.81 12.62 -4.72
CA HIS A 75 1.03 11.58 -3.70
C HIS A 75 2.49 11.50 -3.23
N GLY A 76 2.75 10.72 -2.18
CA GLY A 76 4.09 10.45 -1.64
C GLY A 76 4.84 9.33 -2.38
N TYR A 77 6.06 9.06 -1.90
CA TYR A 77 6.91 7.97 -2.39
C TYR A 77 6.20 6.62 -2.35
N ASN A 78 6.35 5.86 -3.43
CA ASN A 78 5.77 4.53 -3.59
C ASN A 78 4.22 4.46 -3.49
N ASN A 79 3.54 5.59 -3.57
CA ASN A 79 2.09 5.69 -3.69
C ASN A 79 1.68 5.90 -5.15
N GLN A 80 0.43 6.15 -5.40
CA GLN A 80 -0.14 6.45 -6.71
C GLN A 80 -1.27 7.48 -6.54
N ARG A 81 -1.79 7.99 -7.66
CA ARG A 81 -2.87 8.99 -7.68
C ARG A 81 -4.09 8.63 -6.82
N ASP A 82 -4.43 7.36 -6.66
CA ASP A 82 -5.57 6.94 -5.83
C ASP A 82 -5.43 7.32 -4.34
N PHE A 83 -4.21 7.51 -3.83
CA PHE A 83 -3.96 8.01 -2.47
C PHE A 83 -4.44 9.45 -2.24
N MET A 84 -4.45 10.29 -3.28
CA MET A 84 -4.91 11.68 -3.17
C MET A 84 -6.38 11.86 -3.52
N THR A 85 -7.11 10.78 -3.78
CA THR A 85 -8.53 10.88 -4.18
C THR A 85 -9.44 11.39 -3.07
N ASN A 86 -9.13 11.15 -1.79
CA ASN A 86 -9.90 11.70 -0.68
C ASN A 86 -9.80 13.24 -0.65
N THR A 87 -8.60 13.77 -0.81
CA THR A 87 -8.36 15.21 -0.97
C THR A 87 -9.08 15.75 -2.23
N ALA A 88 -9.00 15.02 -3.33
CA ALA A 88 -9.62 15.43 -4.60
C ALA A 88 -11.16 15.47 -4.51
N ILE A 89 -11.80 14.49 -3.88
CA ILE A 89 -13.26 14.46 -3.66
C ILE A 89 -13.69 15.71 -2.88
N GLU A 90 -13.03 15.96 -1.75
CA GLU A 90 -13.43 17.04 -0.86
C GLU A 90 -13.25 18.42 -1.49
N LEU A 91 -12.22 18.61 -2.29
CA LEU A 91 -12.01 19.85 -3.02
C LEU A 91 -12.94 19.97 -4.25
N ALA A 92 -13.11 18.88 -5.02
CA ALA A 92 -13.98 18.93 -6.21
C ALA A 92 -15.44 19.19 -5.87
N ARG A 93 -15.98 18.61 -4.78
CA ARG A 93 -17.33 18.94 -4.26
C ARG A 93 -17.49 20.43 -3.95
N ARG A 94 -16.41 21.08 -3.55
CA ARG A 94 -16.33 22.51 -3.25
C ARG A 94 -16.04 23.38 -4.47
N GLY A 95 -16.15 22.80 -5.67
CA GLY A 95 -16.08 23.53 -6.93
C GLY A 95 -14.67 23.71 -7.49
N TYR A 96 -13.65 23.03 -6.96
CA TYR A 96 -12.29 23.06 -7.51
C TYR A 96 -12.12 22.04 -8.63
N VAL A 97 -11.43 22.40 -9.71
CA VAL A 97 -10.91 21.40 -10.69
C VAL A 97 -9.65 20.80 -10.12
N VAL A 98 -9.61 19.47 -9.92
CA VAL A 98 -8.47 18.82 -9.27
C VAL A 98 -7.79 17.86 -10.24
N LEU A 99 -6.48 18.05 -10.45
CA LEU A 99 -5.62 17.13 -11.19
C LEU A 99 -4.79 16.32 -10.21
N VAL A 100 -4.97 15.00 -10.22
CA VAL A 100 -4.26 14.06 -9.33
C VAL A 100 -3.25 13.27 -10.15
N LEU A 101 -1.97 13.59 -9.99
CA LEU A 101 -0.86 13.04 -10.79
C LEU A 101 -0.38 11.69 -10.26
N ASP A 102 -0.08 10.72 -11.13
CA ASP A 102 0.92 9.70 -10.87
C ASP A 102 2.30 10.30 -11.17
N MET A 103 3.18 10.42 -10.16
CA MET A 103 4.56 10.89 -10.39
C MET A 103 5.32 9.95 -11.33
N THR A 104 6.41 10.44 -11.94
CA THR A 104 7.32 9.60 -12.73
C THR A 104 7.72 8.32 -12.00
N GLY A 105 7.67 7.18 -12.68
CA GLY A 105 7.95 5.85 -12.13
C GLY A 105 6.89 5.28 -11.19
N HIS A 106 5.78 5.99 -10.97
CA HIS A 106 4.67 5.56 -10.11
C HIS A 106 3.41 5.28 -10.95
N GLY A 107 2.53 4.42 -10.42
CA GLY A 107 1.26 4.12 -11.04
C GLY A 107 1.37 3.71 -12.50
N PHE A 108 0.73 4.49 -13.36
CA PHE A 108 0.74 4.31 -14.81
C PHE A 108 1.64 5.32 -15.55
N SER A 109 2.36 6.19 -14.82
CA SER A 109 3.34 7.10 -15.41
C SER A 109 4.67 6.40 -15.67
N GLU A 110 5.31 6.76 -16.79
CA GLU A 110 6.62 6.27 -17.19
C GLU A 110 7.77 6.92 -16.38
N GLY A 111 9.01 6.50 -16.66
CA GLY A 111 10.21 6.99 -16.02
C GLY A 111 10.54 6.25 -14.71
N ASN A 112 11.23 6.94 -13.81
CA ASN A 112 11.64 6.40 -12.51
C ASN A 112 11.53 7.45 -11.41
N VAL A 113 11.67 7.01 -10.15
CA VAL A 113 11.54 7.85 -8.96
C VAL A 113 12.61 8.95 -8.84
N TYR A 114 13.73 8.81 -9.52
CA TYR A 114 14.84 9.77 -9.45
C TYR A 114 14.72 10.93 -10.45
N ALA A 115 13.65 11.00 -11.23
CA ALA A 115 13.37 12.14 -12.10
C ALA A 115 13.24 13.42 -11.27
N PHE A 116 14.06 14.43 -11.55
CA PHE A 116 14.25 15.61 -10.70
C PHE A 116 12.96 16.38 -10.36
N SER A 117 12.03 16.47 -11.32
CA SER A 117 10.79 17.23 -11.15
C SER A 117 9.55 16.38 -10.89
N PHE A 118 9.70 15.04 -10.84
CA PHE A 118 8.62 14.08 -10.62
C PHE A 118 7.42 14.21 -11.59
N GLY A 119 7.59 14.91 -12.73
CA GLY A 119 6.52 15.24 -13.67
C GLY A 119 5.63 16.42 -13.28
N ALA A 120 5.83 17.01 -12.08
CA ALA A 120 4.95 18.01 -11.51
C ALA A 120 4.87 19.34 -12.29
N PRO A 121 5.96 19.92 -12.87
CA PRO A 121 5.86 21.12 -13.71
C PRO A 121 4.98 20.92 -14.95
N SER A 122 5.08 19.77 -15.60
CA SER A 122 4.22 19.44 -16.77
C SER A 122 2.75 19.29 -16.34
N ALA A 123 2.50 18.69 -15.18
CA ALA A 123 1.15 18.56 -14.64
C ALA A 123 0.54 19.93 -14.28
N LEU A 124 1.32 20.86 -13.70
CA LEU A 124 0.86 22.23 -13.46
C LEU A 124 0.53 22.96 -14.76
N ASN A 125 1.39 22.85 -15.75
CA ASN A 125 1.16 23.45 -17.07
C ASN A 125 -0.08 22.84 -17.76
N TYR A 126 -0.27 21.52 -17.66
CA TYR A 126 -1.47 20.85 -18.17
C TYR A 126 -2.73 21.43 -17.52
N LEU A 127 -2.78 21.49 -16.18
CA LEU A 127 -3.92 22.04 -15.44
C LEU A 127 -4.21 23.49 -15.83
N ARG A 128 -3.19 24.34 -15.93
CA ARG A 128 -3.29 25.76 -16.31
C ARG A 128 -3.84 25.97 -17.72
N ASN A 129 -3.64 25.03 -18.62
CA ASN A 129 -4.09 25.15 -20.02
C ASN A 129 -5.54 24.68 -20.25
N LEU A 130 -6.22 24.17 -19.23
CA LEU A 130 -7.62 23.79 -19.33
C LEU A 130 -8.51 25.06 -19.36
N ALA A 131 -9.38 25.17 -20.37
CA ALA A 131 -10.19 26.36 -20.61
C ALA A 131 -11.17 26.70 -19.45
N TYR A 132 -11.52 25.70 -18.63
CA TYR A 132 -12.41 25.82 -17.47
C TYR A 132 -11.67 25.94 -16.14
N VAL A 133 -10.36 26.24 -16.16
CA VAL A 133 -9.54 26.51 -14.98
C VAL A 133 -9.14 27.98 -14.95
N ASP A 134 -9.39 28.63 -13.81
CA ASP A 134 -8.89 29.98 -13.54
C ASP A 134 -7.38 29.92 -13.26
N LYS A 135 -6.60 30.35 -14.25
CA LYS A 135 -5.13 30.31 -14.25
C LYS A 135 -4.48 31.13 -13.13
N GLU A 136 -5.19 32.17 -12.66
CA GLU A 136 -4.71 33.05 -11.59
C GLU A 136 -5.09 32.52 -10.20
N ASN A 137 -5.73 31.35 -10.11
CA ASN A 137 -6.34 30.86 -8.89
C ASN A 137 -6.07 29.35 -8.68
N ILE A 138 -4.79 28.98 -8.63
CA ILE A 138 -4.33 27.59 -8.55
C ILE A 138 -3.65 27.33 -7.20
N GLY A 139 -4.02 26.20 -6.57
CA GLY A 139 -3.40 25.64 -5.39
C GLY A 139 -2.60 24.36 -5.71
N LEU A 140 -1.61 24.09 -4.90
CA LEU A 140 -0.77 22.89 -4.99
C LEU A 140 -0.85 22.14 -3.65
N VAL A 141 -1.14 20.84 -3.66
CA VAL A 141 -1.10 20.00 -2.46
C VAL A 141 -0.25 18.76 -2.71
N GLY A 142 0.68 18.48 -1.82
CA GLY A 142 1.58 17.34 -1.96
C GLY A 142 1.82 16.62 -0.63
N MET A 143 1.62 15.30 -0.64
CA MET A 143 1.88 14.44 0.51
C MET A 143 3.32 13.93 0.47
N SER A 144 4.08 14.05 1.58
CA SER A 144 5.43 13.48 1.68
C SER A 144 6.34 13.94 0.52
N MET A 145 6.88 13.02 -0.28
CA MET A 145 7.65 13.34 -1.49
C MET A 145 6.86 14.18 -2.49
N GLY A 146 5.53 14.09 -2.51
CA GLY A 146 4.65 14.96 -3.30
C GLY A 146 4.78 16.44 -2.92
N GLY A 147 5.15 16.76 -1.68
CA GLY A 147 5.51 18.11 -1.24
C GLY A 147 6.73 18.66 -1.99
N TRP A 148 7.73 17.82 -2.26
CA TRP A 148 8.90 18.22 -3.07
C TRP A 148 8.55 18.32 -4.56
N ALA A 149 7.62 17.50 -5.02
CA ALA A 149 7.12 17.58 -6.40
C ALA A 149 6.36 18.89 -6.64
N ILE A 150 5.45 19.29 -5.73
CA ILE A 150 4.76 20.59 -5.85
C ILE A 150 5.74 21.76 -5.70
N GLN A 151 6.80 21.62 -4.90
CA GLN A 151 7.86 22.62 -4.83
C GLN A 151 8.58 22.76 -6.18
N ALA A 152 8.92 21.65 -6.84
CA ALA A 152 9.54 21.69 -8.17
C ALA A 152 8.62 22.40 -9.19
N ALA A 153 7.31 22.12 -9.16
CA ALA A 153 6.34 22.80 -10.01
C ALA A 153 6.27 24.32 -9.72
N ALA A 154 6.26 24.69 -8.43
CA ALA A 154 6.22 26.09 -7.98
C ALA A 154 7.47 26.88 -8.41
N LEU A 155 8.65 26.29 -8.29
CA LEU A 155 9.90 26.92 -8.69
C LEU A 155 10.04 27.03 -10.21
N ALA A 156 9.53 26.06 -10.97
CA ALA A 156 9.50 26.11 -12.44
C ALA A 156 8.52 27.15 -12.97
N ASN A 157 7.46 27.47 -12.23
CA ASN A 157 6.46 28.48 -12.60
C ASN A 157 6.05 29.33 -11.36
N PRO A 158 6.87 30.30 -10.93
CA PRO A 158 6.66 31.04 -9.67
C PRO A 158 5.37 31.88 -9.63
N THR A 159 4.83 32.25 -10.78
CA THR A 159 3.57 32.99 -10.89
C THR A 159 2.38 32.07 -11.21
N GLY A 160 2.63 30.80 -11.45
CA GLY A 160 1.63 29.84 -11.93
C GLY A 160 0.69 29.28 -10.86
N TYR A 161 0.83 29.72 -9.60
CA TYR A 161 0.02 29.26 -8.46
C TYR A 161 -0.12 30.36 -7.40
N LYS A 162 -1.07 30.20 -6.48
CA LYS A 162 -1.34 31.11 -5.36
C LYS A 162 -0.91 30.59 -3.99
N ALA A 163 -1.12 29.29 -3.74
CA ALA A 163 -0.93 28.70 -2.43
C ALA A 163 -0.47 27.25 -2.54
N MET A 164 0.22 26.79 -1.49
CA MET A 164 0.73 25.42 -1.37
C MET A 164 0.33 24.81 -0.03
N PHE A 165 0.08 23.49 -0.02
CA PHE A 165 -0.12 22.71 1.19
C PHE A 165 0.83 21.49 1.17
N TYR A 166 1.77 21.47 2.10
CA TYR A 166 2.66 20.33 2.35
C TYR A 166 2.00 19.43 3.39
N MET A 167 1.51 18.28 2.94
CA MET A 167 0.85 17.27 3.79
C MET A 167 1.91 16.31 4.29
N ASP A 168 2.26 16.38 5.58
CA ASP A 168 3.37 15.67 6.21
C ASP A 168 4.62 15.69 5.31
N SER A 169 5.04 16.92 5.05
CA SER A 169 6.18 17.26 4.22
C SER A 169 6.65 18.68 4.57
N TYR A 170 7.74 19.13 3.97
CA TYR A 170 8.32 20.44 4.25
C TYR A 170 9.09 21.01 3.06
N VAL A 171 9.37 22.31 3.10
CA VAL A 171 10.19 23.00 2.09
C VAL A 171 11.65 22.59 2.22
N ARG A 172 12.26 22.14 1.14
CA ARG A 172 13.65 21.65 1.12
C ARG A 172 14.45 22.23 -0.05
N PRO A 173 15.59 22.92 0.16
CA PRO A 173 16.07 23.40 1.47
C PRO A 173 15.16 24.51 2.04
N PRO A 174 15.15 24.72 3.38
CA PRO A 174 14.18 25.62 4.02
C PRO A 174 14.29 27.07 3.56
N GLU A 175 15.47 27.55 3.16
CA GLU A 175 15.72 28.92 2.67
C GLU A 175 14.95 29.25 1.37
N VAL A 176 14.57 28.23 0.61
CA VAL A 176 13.78 28.40 -0.62
C VAL A 176 12.37 28.92 -0.31
N ALA A 177 11.89 28.76 0.93
CA ALA A 177 10.55 29.19 1.35
C ALA A 177 10.27 30.67 1.05
N LYS A 178 11.28 31.55 1.07
CA LYS A 178 11.14 32.98 0.72
C LYS A 178 10.68 33.21 -0.73
N ASN A 179 10.90 32.23 -1.62
CA ASN A 179 10.50 32.26 -3.03
C ASN A 179 9.14 31.60 -3.27
N LEU A 180 8.52 31.01 -2.24
CA LEU A 180 7.26 30.29 -2.34
C LEU A 180 6.11 31.11 -1.79
N ARG A 181 4.98 31.08 -2.49
CA ARG A 181 3.76 31.85 -2.15
C ARG A 181 2.84 31.02 -1.26
N ASN A 182 2.36 31.62 -0.15
CA ASN A 182 1.36 31.08 0.76
C ASN A 182 1.54 29.57 1.04
N VAL A 183 2.32 29.25 2.06
CA VAL A 183 2.70 27.85 2.37
C VAL A 183 2.04 27.41 3.66
N ALA A 184 1.17 26.41 3.59
CA ALA A 184 0.77 25.61 4.74
C ALA A 184 1.67 24.38 4.86
N ILE A 185 2.07 24.06 6.08
CA ILE A 185 2.78 22.83 6.42
C ILE A 185 1.95 22.08 7.43
N GLN A 186 1.60 20.84 7.12
CA GLN A 186 1.14 19.90 8.11
C GLN A 186 2.32 19.00 8.50
N MET A 187 2.52 18.83 9.81
CA MET A 187 3.42 17.86 10.37
C MET A 187 2.71 17.15 11.51
N ALA A 188 2.32 15.92 11.29
CA ALA A 188 1.55 15.12 12.25
C ALA A 188 2.33 14.92 13.56
N LEU A 189 1.60 14.82 14.68
CA LEU A 189 2.21 14.66 16.00
C LEU A 189 2.99 13.35 16.13
N ALA A 190 2.56 12.29 15.45
CA ALA A 190 3.23 11.00 15.41
C ALA A 190 3.88 10.71 14.04
N ASP A 191 4.35 11.76 13.33
CA ASP A 191 5.04 11.57 12.05
C ASP A 191 6.42 10.94 12.26
N GLU A 192 6.66 9.84 11.60
CA GLU A 192 7.86 9.01 11.71
C GLU A 192 9.13 9.75 11.22
N PHE A 193 8.98 10.67 10.26
CA PHE A 193 10.12 11.38 9.65
C PHE A 193 10.55 12.63 10.39
N THR A 194 9.85 13.05 11.43
CA THR A 194 10.09 14.35 12.11
C THR A 194 11.54 14.53 12.53
N ALA A 195 12.15 13.51 13.12
CA ALA A 195 13.55 13.61 13.58
C ALA A 195 14.53 13.81 12.42
N ALA A 196 14.34 13.09 11.32
CA ALA A 196 15.20 13.18 10.14
C ALA A 196 14.99 14.47 9.32
N TRP A 197 13.77 15.01 9.31
CA TRP A 197 13.41 16.13 8.43
C TRP A 197 13.42 17.48 9.13
N LEU A 198 12.96 17.52 10.37
CA LEU A 198 12.77 18.77 11.11
C LEU A 198 13.82 18.99 12.21
N LEU A 199 14.74 18.04 12.40
CA LEU A 199 15.81 18.10 13.42
C LEU A 199 15.28 18.29 14.85
N VAL A 200 14.11 17.72 15.13
CA VAL A 200 13.50 17.64 16.47
C VAL A 200 13.02 16.21 16.74
N PRO A 201 13.08 15.73 17.99
CA PRO A 201 12.86 14.31 18.29
C PRO A 201 11.50 13.74 17.87
N THR A 202 10.44 14.55 17.94
CA THR A 202 9.06 14.10 17.66
C THR A 202 8.23 15.21 17.02
N GLY A 203 7.09 14.87 16.40
CA GLY A 203 6.14 15.83 15.84
C GLY A 203 5.58 16.81 16.85
N TRP A 204 5.49 16.43 18.12
CA TRP A 204 5.10 17.31 19.23
C TRP A 204 6.05 18.52 19.39
N GLN A 205 7.28 18.37 18.96
CA GLN A 205 8.31 19.41 19.04
C GLN A 205 8.49 20.14 17.70
N ALA A 206 7.72 19.82 16.67
CA ALA A 206 7.80 20.52 15.39
C ALA A 206 7.70 22.05 15.50
N PRO A 207 6.90 22.66 16.42
CA PRO A 207 6.91 24.11 16.64
C PRO A 207 8.27 24.71 17.00
N LYS A 208 9.17 23.91 17.56
CA LYS A 208 10.54 24.33 17.98
C LYS A 208 11.60 24.08 16.91
N SER A 209 11.21 23.44 15.80
CA SER A 209 12.13 23.05 14.73
C SER A 209 12.89 24.24 14.14
N PRO A 210 14.23 24.21 14.07
CA PRO A 210 15.00 25.23 13.38
C PRO A 210 14.68 25.27 11.89
N VAL A 211 14.35 24.15 11.28
CA VAL A 211 13.93 24.05 9.88
C VAL A 211 12.63 24.80 9.65
N LEU A 212 11.61 24.57 10.48
CA LEU A 212 10.34 25.28 10.36
C LEU A 212 10.49 26.77 10.69
N LYS A 213 11.26 27.13 11.71
CA LYS A 213 11.54 28.55 12.03
C LYS A 213 12.15 29.29 10.84
N THR A 214 13.06 28.65 10.10
CA THR A 214 13.62 29.21 8.86
C THR A 214 12.53 29.38 7.78
N ILE A 215 11.68 28.39 7.57
CA ILE A 215 10.58 28.45 6.59
C ILE A 215 9.58 29.56 6.94
N PHE A 216 9.27 29.72 8.23
CA PHE A 216 8.33 30.73 8.73
C PHE A 216 8.95 32.13 8.87
N ASN A 217 10.26 32.22 8.79
CA ASN A 217 11.06 33.44 9.04
C ASN A 217 10.74 34.02 10.43
N VAL A 218 10.82 33.19 11.47
CA VAL A 218 10.60 33.54 12.89
C VAL A 218 11.72 32.98 13.77
N THR A 219 11.89 33.56 14.94
CA THR A 219 12.86 33.10 15.96
C THR A 219 12.18 32.39 17.13
N GLU A 220 10.93 32.77 17.43
CA GLU A 220 10.11 32.21 18.47
C GLU A 220 9.53 30.84 18.07
N ASP A 221 8.96 30.11 19.03
CA ASP A 221 8.26 28.87 18.77
C ASP A 221 6.98 29.13 17.96
N ILE A 222 6.74 28.29 16.96
CA ILE A 222 5.60 28.44 16.06
C ILE A 222 4.32 28.00 16.81
N VAL A 223 3.26 28.80 16.71
CA VAL A 223 1.95 28.45 17.25
C VAL A 223 1.14 27.71 16.17
N PRO A 224 0.80 26.43 16.35
CA PRO A 224 -0.02 25.70 15.37
C PRO A 224 -1.37 26.39 15.13
N GLY A 225 -1.82 26.41 13.88
CA GLY A 225 -3.06 27.07 13.46
C GLY A 225 -2.96 28.59 13.28
N LYS A 226 -1.92 29.26 13.80
CA LYS A 226 -1.71 30.68 13.59
C LYS A 226 -1.13 30.96 12.21
N VAL A 227 -1.74 31.87 11.47
CA VAL A 227 -1.20 32.37 10.19
C VAL A 227 -0.17 33.46 10.46
N TYR A 228 1.05 33.25 9.96
CA TYR A 228 2.14 34.21 9.95
C TYR A 228 2.24 34.85 8.57
N GLY A 229 2.54 36.15 8.48
CA GLY A 229 2.63 36.88 7.20
C GLY A 229 1.27 37.32 6.64
N SER A 230 1.16 37.46 5.32
CA SER A 230 -0.06 37.95 4.64
C SER A 230 -0.39 37.10 3.42
N ILE A 231 -1.65 36.69 3.31
CA ILE A 231 -2.18 35.93 2.16
C ILE A 231 -2.12 36.78 0.88
N GLU A 232 -2.52 38.06 0.98
CA GLU A 232 -2.55 38.96 -0.17
C GLU A 232 -1.15 39.20 -0.73
N LYS A 233 -0.14 39.32 0.14
CA LYS A 233 1.25 39.51 -0.26
C LYS A 233 1.93 38.20 -0.68
N GLY A 234 1.28 37.06 -0.54
CA GLY A 234 1.83 35.73 -0.84
C GLY A 234 2.83 35.22 0.20
N THR A 235 2.90 35.84 1.38
CA THR A 235 3.89 35.52 2.43
C THR A 235 3.33 34.70 3.57
N ALA A 236 2.06 34.28 3.50
CA ALA A 236 1.41 33.55 4.58
C ALA A 236 2.07 32.18 4.83
N ARG A 237 2.20 31.83 6.13
CA ARG A 237 2.69 30.53 6.62
C ARG A 237 1.79 30.06 7.74
N VAL A 238 1.46 28.76 7.76
CA VAL A 238 0.69 28.11 8.84
C VAL A 238 1.21 26.71 9.08
N LEU A 239 1.25 26.27 10.34
CA LEU A 239 1.58 24.91 10.76
C LEU A 239 0.31 24.22 11.27
N TYR A 240 0.00 23.03 10.74
CA TYR A 240 -1.06 22.14 11.23
C TYR A 240 -0.46 20.90 11.86
N GLN A 241 -1.05 20.38 12.94
CA GLN A 241 -0.54 19.24 13.70
C GLN A 241 -1.65 18.26 14.11
N PRO A 242 -2.19 17.44 13.19
CA PRO A 242 -3.13 16.39 13.56
C PRO A 242 -2.45 15.26 14.35
N TRP A 243 -3.23 14.55 15.19
CA TRP A 243 -2.71 13.42 15.98
C TRP A 243 -2.81 12.12 15.20
N ILE A 244 -1.97 11.98 14.22
CA ILE A 244 -1.86 10.84 13.30
C ILE A 244 -0.39 10.53 13.03
N ASN A 245 -0.11 9.41 12.36
CA ASN A 245 1.20 9.11 11.78
C ASN A 245 1.27 9.53 10.30
N HIS A 246 2.46 9.46 9.71
CA HIS A 246 2.73 9.90 8.34
C HIS A 246 1.77 9.31 7.28
N PRO A 247 1.53 7.98 7.18
CA PRO A 247 0.65 7.44 6.14
C PRO A 247 -0.85 7.64 6.38
N GLN A 248 -1.28 8.11 7.55
CA GLN A 248 -2.71 8.39 7.82
C GLN A 248 -3.20 9.70 7.21
N SER A 249 -2.30 10.61 6.82
CA SER A 249 -2.64 11.96 6.34
C SER A 249 -3.68 11.98 5.23
N THR A 250 -3.69 11.01 4.35
CA THR A 250 -4.63 10.95 3.22
C THR A 250 -6.02 10.43 3.60
N ASP A 251 -6.17 9.86 4.80
CA ASP A 251 -7.40 9.24 5.29
C ASP A 251 -7.93 9.90 6.59
N ASP A 252 -7.26 10.97 7.06
CA ASP A 252 -7.62 11.65 8.30
C ASP A 252 -8.58 12.82 8.08
N PRO A 253 -9.71 12.88 8.81
CA PRO A 253 -10.67 13.97 8.70
C PRO A 253 -10.08 15.34 9.06
N THR A 254 -9.20 15.42 10.06
CA THR A 254 -8.59 16.70 10.48
C THR A 254 -7.67 17.23 9.39
N THR A 255 -6.89 16.36 8.76
CA THR A 255 -6.07 16.72 7.59
C THR A 255 -6.93 17.26 6.45
N MET A 256 -8.05 16.60 6.12
CA MET A 256 -8.95 17.08 5.07
C MET A 256 -9.54 18.46 5.42
N GLN A 257 -9.93 18.68 6.67
CA GLN A 257 -10.42 19.98 7.15
C GLN A 257 -9.33 21.07 7.02
N ASN A 258 -8.08 20.77 7.36
CA ASN A 258 -6.96 21.71 7.25
C ASN A 258 -6.70 22.10 5.78
N VAL A 259 -6.74 21.13 4.87
CA VAL A 259 -6.56 21.36 3.42
C VAL A 259 -7.69 22.25 2.88
N ILE A 260 -8.95 21.94 3.24
CA ILE A 260 -10.12 22.71 2.84
C ILE A 260 -10.04 24.15 3.37
N GLU A 261 -9.73 24.31 4.65
CA GLU A 261 -9.58 25.61 5.30
C GLU A 261 -8.53 26.47 4.60
N TRP A 262 -7.33 25.91 4.37
CA TRP A 262 -6.25 26.61 3.71
C TRP A 262 -6.61 27.11 2.32
N PHE A 263 -7.17 26.23 1.48
CA PHE A 263 -7.54 26.63 0.12
C PHE A 263 -8.77 27.56 0.08
N SER A 264 -9.68 27.46 1.04
CA SER A 264 -10.81 28.42 1.14
C SER A 264 -10.34 29.83 1.54
N MET A 265 -9.28 29.94 2.32
CA MET A 265 -8.68 31.25 2.69
C MET A 265 -7.82 31.85 1.56
N THR A 266 -7.15 31.00 0.77
CA THR A 266 -6.13 31.46 -0.19
C THR A 266 -6.58 31.51 -1.64
N LEU A 267 -7.62 30.76 -2.00
CA LEU A 267 -8.19 30.74 -3.34
C LEU A 267 -9.62 31.31 -3.33
N LYS A 268 -10.05 31.84 -4.48
CA LYS A 268 -11.40 32.42 -4.65
C LYS A 268 -12.30 31.44 -5.43
N GLY A 269 -13.62 31.54 -5.28
CA GLY A 269 -14.58 30.88 -6.15
C GLY A 269 -14.99 29.46 -5.76
N GLY A 270 -14.62 28.98 -4.57
CA GLY A 270 -15.13 27.71 -4.04
C GLY A 270 -16.59 27.81 -3.58
N LYS A 271 -17.32 26.67 -3.53
CA LYS A 271 -18.63 26.58 -2.89
C LYS A 271 -18.50 26.60 -1.37
N PRO A 272 -19.38 27.29 -0.63
CA PRO A 272 -19.30 27.43 0.82
C PRO A 272 -19.81 26.18 1.56
N ILE A 273 -19.24 25.01 1.29
CA ILE A 273 -19.52 23.78 2.03
C ILE A 273 -18.63 23.76 3.28
N PRO A 274 -19.18 23.65 4.49
CA PRO A 274 -18.38 23.62 5.73
C PRO A 274 -17.28 22.56 5.68
N LYS A 275 -16.12 22.85 6.28
CA LYS A 275 -14.97 21.94 6.25
C LYS A 275 -15.24 20.62 6.97
N GLU A 276 -16.16 20.61 7.94
CA GLU A 276 -16.60 19.44 8.70
C GLU A 276 -17.52 18.51 7.89
N ASN A 277 -18.14 19.02 6.82
CA ASN A 277 -18.99 18.22 5.94
C ASN A 277 -18.11 17.41 4.98
N LEU A 278 -17.68 16.25 5.44
CA LEU A 278 -16.80 15.32 4.72
C LEU A 278 -17.58 14.08 4.27
N VAL A 279 -17.25 13.55 3.10
CA VAL A 279 -17.88 12.33 2.54
C VAL A 279 -16.88 11.26 2.16
N PHE A 280 -15.59 11.56 2.11
CA PHE A 280 -14.55 10.63 1.65
C PHE A 280 -14.54 9.31 2.43
N GLN A 281 -14.97 9.28 3.70
CA GLN A 281 -15.04 8.08 4.52
C GLN A 281 -15.94 7.00 3.90
N TRP A 282 -17.02 7.40 3.20
CA TRP A 282 -17.89 6.46 2.49
C TRP A 282 -17.18 5.82 1.28
N LYS A 283 -16.30 6.57 0.60
CA LYS A 283 -15.43 6.01 -0.45
C LYS A 283 -14.46 4.99 0.15
N VAL A 284 -13.81 5.33 1.29
CA VAL A 284 -12.90 4.42 2.00
C VAL A 284 -13.64 3.15 2.44
N LEU A 285 -14.85 3.28 2.98
CA LEU A 285 -15.69 2.12 3.32
C LEU A 285 -15.99 1.26 2.08
N GLY A 286 -16.37 1.88 0.97
CA GLY A 286 -16.65 1.16 -0.29
C GLY A 286 -15.45 0.36 -0.79
N THR A 287 -14.25 0.97 -0.82
CA THR A 287 -13.02 0.28 -1.25
C THR A 287 -12.60 -0.81 -0.27
N ALA A 288 -12.84 -0.64 1.05
CA ALA A 288 -12.59 -1.66 2.06
C ALA A 288 -13.53 -2.87 1.91
N ILE A 289 -14.82 -2.65 1.66
CA ILE A 289 -15.78 -3.73 1.36
C ILE A 289 -15.33 -4.52 0.12
N ALA A 290 -14.86 -3.82 -0.92
CA ALA A 290 -14.36 -4.47 -2.13
C ALA A 290 -13.09 -5.31 -1.84
N LEU A 291 -12.18 -4.83 -1.00
CA LEU A 291 -10.98 -5.57 -0.58
C LEU A 291 -11.34 -6.84 0.22
N VAL A 292 -12.28 -6.74 1.17
CA VAL A 292 -12.78 -7.91 1.92
C VAL A 292 -13.43 -8.92 0.97
N GLY A 293 -14.21 -8.44 0.00
CA GLY A 293 -14.76 -9.27 -1.07
C GLY A 293 -13.68 -10.00 -1.87
N ALA A 294 -12.58 -9.32 -2.21
CA ALA A 294 -11.46 -9.91 -2.92
C ALA A 294 -10.75 -11.01 -2.09
N PHE A 295 -10.52 -10.77 -0.80
CA PHE A 295 -9.94 -11.80 0.07
C PHE A 295 -10.87 -13.00 0.25
N LEU A 296 -12.17 -12.77 0.43
CA LEU A 296 -13.16 -13.84 0.51
C LEU A 296 -13.20 -14.68 -0.78
N PHE A 297 -13.06 -14.03 -1.95
CA PHE A 297 -13.06 -14.69 -3.25
C PHE A 297 -11.93 -15.74 -3.37
N LEU A 298 -10.74 -15.49 -2.80
CA LEU A 298 -9.62 -16.43 -2.82
C LEU A 298 -10.00 -17.80 -2.21
N PHE A 299 -10.78 -17.81 -1.15
CA PHE A 299 -11.27 -19.02 -0.50
C PHE A 299 -12.50 -19.60 -1.19
N ALA A 300 -13.45 -18.74 -1.50
CA ALA A 300 -14.73 -19.14 -2.05
C ALA A 300 -14.57 -19.77 -3.44
N PHE A 301 -13.86 -19.09 -4.35
CA PHE A 301 -13.70 -19.56 -5.72
C PHE A 301 -12.73 -20.73 -5.82
N GLY A 302 -11.63 -20.71 -5.05
CA GLY A 302 -10.74 -21.85 -4.97
C GLY A 302 -11.42 -23.11 -4.38
N GLY A 303 -12.21 -22.94 -3.32
CA GLY A 303 -13.03 -24.01 -2.76
C GLY A 303 -14.05 -24.56 -3.77
N TYR A 304 -14.71 -23.69 -4.54
CA TYR A 304 -15.62 -24.09 -5.62
C TYR A 304 -14.89 -24.86 -6.73
N LEU A 305 -13.75 -24.38 -7.19
CA LEU A 305 -12.97 -25.04 -8.24
C LEU A 305 -12.52 -26.45 -7.84
N LEU A 306 -12.13 -26.65 -6.58
CA LEU A 306 -11.77 -27.97 -6.04
C LEU A 306 -12.93 -28.97 -6.05
N GLU A 307 -14.19 -28.54 -6.15
CA GLU A 307 -15.37 -29.40 -6.31
C GLU A 307 -15.69 -29.72 -7.80
N THR A 308 -14.98 -29.10 -8.75
CA THR A 308 -15.14 -29.39 -10.19
C THR A 308 -14.39 -30.68 -10.59
N SER A 309 -14.86 -31.38 -11.64
CA SER A 309 -14.21 -32.60 -12.11
C SER A 309 -12.75 -32.46 -12.45
N PHE A 310 -12.33 -31.29 -12.99
CA PHE A 310 -10.95 -31.04 -13.37
C PHE A 310 -10.02 -30.89 -12.16
N PHE A 311 -10.40 -30.13 -11.13
CA PHE A 311 -9.54 -29.86 -9.98
C PHE A 311 -9.77 -30.81 -8.79
N SER A 312 -10.83 -31.61 -8.77
CA SER A 312 -11.10 -32.55 -7.68
C SER A 312 -10.00 -33.59 -7.48
N GLU A 313 -9.20 -33.88 -8.51
CA GLU A 313 -8.01 -34.75 -8.41
C GLU A 313 -6.95 -34.22 -7.42
N LEU A 314 -6.96 -32.91 -7.13
CA LEU A 314 -6.06 -32.31 -6.13
C LEU A 314 -6.54 -32.52 -4.69
N LYS A 315 -7.78 -32.97 -4.48
CA LYS A 315 -8.32 -33.23 -3.14
C LYS A 315 -7.73 -34.54 -2.63
N GLU A 316 -6.92 -34.44 -1.60
CA GLU A 316 -6.31 -35.57 -0.92
C GLU A 316 -6.43 -35.41 0.59
N PRO A 317 -6.50 -36.50 1.34
CA PRO A 317 -6.42 -36.43 2.80
C PRO A 317 -5.09 -35.81 3.23
N MET A 318 -5.14 -35.06 4.33
CA MET A 318 -3.91 -34.53 4.93
C MET A 318 -2.96 -35.69 5.30
N PRO A 319 -1.67 -35.57 5.01
CA PRO A 319 -0.68 -36.57 5.44
C PRO A 319 -0.61 -36.66 6.97
N GLU A 320 -0.19 -37.82 7.47
CA GLU A 320 0.04 -38.01 8.90
C GLU A 320 1.01 -36.93 9.42
N TYR A 321 0.63 -36.28 10.51
CA TYR A 321 1.47 -35.25 11.10
C TYR A 321 2.62 -35.87 11.92
N LYS A 322 3.86 -35.64 11.47
CA LYS A 322 5.11 -36.04 12.15
C LYS A 322 6.01 -34.84 12.46
N GLY A 323 5.43 -33.64 12.56
CA GLY A 323 6.13 -32.43 12.95
C GLY A 323 6.35 -32.32 14.46
N LEU A 324 6.66 -31.12 14.93
CA LEU A 324 6.96 -30.83 16.33
C LEU A 324 5.72 -31.03 17.22
N ARG A 325 5.94 -31.53 18.46
CA ARG A 325 4.87 -31.77 19.45
C ARG A 325 5.35 -31.32 20.84
N GLY A 326 4.42 -30.97 21.74
CA GLY A 326 4.71 -30.56 23.10
C GLY A 326 5.59 -29.31 23.18
N ILE A 327 6.58 -29.31 24.04
CA ILE A 327 7.50 -28.16 24.23
C ILE A 327 8.23 -27.80 22.93
N PRO A 328 8.80 -28.73 22.12
CA PRO A 328 9.38 -28.41 20.82
C PRO A 328 8.43 -27.67 19.87
N TYR A 329 7.12 -27.99 19.88
CA TYR A 329 6.12 -27.25 19.09
C TYR A 329 6.00 -25.79 19.55
N ILE A 330 5.93 -25.54 20.86
CA ILE A 330 5.85 -24.19 21.42
C ILE A 330 7.10 -23.39 21.07
N VAL A 331 8.28 -23.99 21.26
CA VAL A 331 9.56 -23.36 20.93
C VAL A 331 9.63 -23.04 19.43
N GLY A 332 9.25 -24.00 18.57
CA GLY A 332 9.20 -23.81 17.12
C GLY A 332 8.23 -22.69 16.69
N ALA A 333 7.07 -22.60 17.31
CA ALA A 333 6.11 -21.54 17.06
C ALA A 333 6.64 -20.16 17.48
N VAL A 334 7.27 -20.06 18.67
CA VAL A 334 7.91 -18.81 19.15
C VAL A 334 9.04 -18.38 18.20
N ILE A 335 9.88 -19.31 17.78
CA ILE A 335 10.95 -19.02 16.81
C ILE A 335 10.39 -18.54 15.48
N ALA A 336 9.35 -19.21 14.95
CA ALA A 336 8.69 -18.82 13.71
C ALA A 336 8.05 -17.42 13.80
N THR A 337 7.50 -17.07 14.97
CA THR A 337 6.94 -15.74 15.27
C THR A 337 8.02 -14.66 15.33
N ALA A 338 9.18 -14.96 15.91
CA ALA A 338 10.23 -13.97 16.19
C ALA A 338 11.16 -13.70 15.00
N ILE A 339 11.47 -14.71 14.19
CA ILE A 339 12.46 -14.59 13.09
C ILE A 339 12.10 -13.45 12.09
N PRO A 340 10.88 -13.36 11.54
CA PRO A 340 10.60 -12.37 10.52
C PRO A 340 10.80 -10.91 11.00
N PRO A 341 10.27 -10.46 12.15
CA PRO A 341 10.50 -9.10 12.62
C PRO A 341 11.96 -8.84 13.05
N LEU A 342 12.66 -9.80 13.66
CA LEU A 342 14.05 -9.63 14.07
C LEU A 342 14.99 -9.45 12.87
N LEU A 343 14.70 -10.08 11.74
CA LEU A 343 15.49 -9.96 10.52
C LEU A 343 15.04 -8.79 9.62
N TYR A 344 13.96 -8.08 9.99
CA TYR A 344 13.32 -7.15 9.07
C TYR A 344 14.21 -5.95 8.71
N LEU A 345 14.69 -5.21 9.69
CA LEU A 345 15.49 -4.01 9.41
C LEU A 345 16.75 -4.35 8.61
N TYR A 346 17.47 -5.39 8.99
CA TYR A 346 18.65 -5.81 8.24
C TYR A 346 18.29 -6.25 6.81
N GLY A 347 17.28 -7.12 6.67
CA GLY A 347 16.85 -7.66 5.38
C GLY A 347 16.23 -6.61 4.46
N TRP A 348 15.49 -5.62 5.02
CA TRP A 348 14.78 -4.63 4.24
C TRP A 348 15.61 -3.36 3.97
N VAL A 349 16.46 -2.92 4.91
CA VAL A 349 17.25 -1.69 4.78
C VAL A 349 18.63 -1.98 4.23
N THR A 350 19.35 -2.93 4.83
CA THR A 350 20.78 -3.13 4.58
C THR A 350 21.06 -4.10 3.41
N LEU A 351 20.42 -5.25 3.42
CA LEU A 351 20.72 -6.33 2.47
C LEU A 351 20.46 -5.97 1.00
N PRO A 352 19.40 -5.22 0.61
CA PRO A 352 19.20 -4.82 -0.78
C PRO A 352 20.33 -3.96 -1.34
N THR A 353 20.91 -3.12 -0.50
CA THR A 353 22.06 -2.27 -0.88
C THR A 353 23.32 -3.11 -1.07
N ILE A 354 23.59 -4.06 -0.15
CA ILE A 354 24.73 -4.96 -0.27
C ILE A 354 24.65 -5.82 -1.54
N LEU A 355 23.43 -6.32 -1.86
CA LEU A 355 23.21 -7.19 -3.02
C LEU A 355 23.01 -6.42 -4.34
N SER A 356 22.94 -5.09 -4.30
CA SER A 356 22.67 -4.24 -5.48
C SER A 356 21.48 -4.76 -6.31
N LEU A 357 20.34 -5.00 -5.65
CA LEU A 357 19.19 -5.68 -6.28
C LEU A 357 18.49 -4.86 -7.36
N ASP A 358 18.58 -3.50 -7.30
CA ASP A 358 17.95 -2.65 -8.30
C ASP A 358 18.62 -2.84 -9.67
N SER A 359 17.89 -3.42 -10.61
CA SER A 359 18.37 -3.80 -11.93
C SER A 359 17.22 -3.73 -12.97
N THR A 360 17.54 -3.82 -14.23
CA THR A 360 16.52 -3.89 -15.31
C THR A 360 15.62 -5.13 -15.18
N LEU A 361 16.12 -6.23 -14.62
CA LEU A 361 15.33 -7.43 -14.35
C LEU A 361 14.44 -7.27 -13.11
N LEU A 362 14.96 -6.61 -12.06
CA LEU A 362 14.28 -6.35 -10.80
C LEU A 362 14.18 -4.83 -10.56
N PRO A 363 13.32 -4.11 -11.31
CA PRO A 363 13.37 -2.65 -11.36
C PRO A 363 12.61 -1.95 -10.23
N LEU A 364 11.94 -2.70 -9.35
CA LEU A 364 10.98 -2.17 -8.38
C LEU A 364 11.62 -2.07 -6.99
N GLY A 365 11.97 -0.85 -6.55
CA GLY A 365 12.77 -0.63 -5.36
C GLY A 365 12.18 -1.19 -4.06
N ILE A 366 10.89 -0.98 -3.79
CA ILE A 366 10.26 -1.52 -2.57
C ILE A 366 10.06 -3.04 -2.66
N ALA A 367 9.74 -3.58 -3.85
CA ALA A 367 9.67 -5.03 -4.06
C ALA A 367 11.03 -5.70 -3.77
N ASN A 368 12.14 -5.08 -4.18
CA ASN A 368 13.49 -5.58 -3.90
C ASN A 368 13.82 -5.62 -2.40
N ARG A 369 13.32 -4.65 -1.64
CA ARG A 369 13.50 -4.62 -0.18
C ARG A 369 12.73 -5.75 0.49
N TYR A 370 11.48 -5.99 0.11
CA TYR A 370 10.70 -7.14 0.58
C TYR A 370 11.31 -8.47 0.12
N LEU A 371 11.82 -8.54 -1.11
CA LEU A 371 12.47 -9.73 -1.63
C LEU A 371 13.71 -10.10 -0.80
N ALA A 372 14.60 -9.15 -0.54
CA ALA A 372 15.82 -9.39 0.25
C ALA A 372 15.48 -9.89 1.66
N TRP A 373 14.54 -9.25 2.33
CA TRP A 373 14.05 -9.71 3.63
C TRP A 373 13.42 -11.10 3.55
N SER A 374 12.55 -11.35 2.58
CA SER A 374 11.89 -12.65 2.39
C SER A 374 12.90 -13.79 2.15
N LEU A 375 13.91 -13.54 1.32
CA LEU A 375 14.97 -14.52 1.06
C LEU A 375 15.82 -14.80 2.31
N LEU A 376 16.11 -13.78 3.11
CA LEU A 376 16.82 -13.95 4.38
C LEU A 376 16.01 -14.78 5.36
N VAL A 377 14.71 -14.48 5.52
CA VAL A 377 13.79 -15.25 6.37
C VAL A 377 13.66 -16.69 5.86
N ALA A 378 13.53 -16.89 4.55
CA ALA A 378 13.45 -18.21 3.94
C ALA A 378 14.73 -19.02 4.22
N LEU A 379 15.90 -18.44 4.03
CA LEU A 379 17.18 -19.10 4.28
C LEU A 379 17.31 -19.57 5.74
N VAL A 380 17.08 -18.67 6.69
CA VAL A 380 17.15 -18.98 8.13
C VAL A 380 16.13 -20.06 8.49
N THR A 381 14.91 -19.94 8.00
CA THR A 381 13.83 -20.90 8.26
C THR A 381 14.16 -22.28 7.64
N LEU A 382 14.69 -22.33 6.42
CA LEU A 382 15.12 -23.58 5.77
C LEU A 382 16.24 -24.29 6.55
N VAL A 383 17.22 -23.54 7.06
CA VAL A 383 18.27 -24.10 7.92
C VAL A 383 17.66 -24.72 9.17
N ILE A 384 16.75 -24.04 9.83
CA ILE A 384 16.06 -24.54 11.03
C ILE A 384 15.22 -25.79 10.70
N ILE A 385 14.46 -25.75 9.63
CA ILE A 385 13.67 -26.90 9.13
C ILE A 385 14.59 -28.10 8.87
N TYR A 386 15.70 -27.88 8.16
CA TYR A 386 16.65 -28.93 7.83
C TYR A 386 17.29 -29.54 9.09
N LEU A 387 17.80 -28.73 10.00
CA LEU A 387 18.39 -29.18 11.25
C LEU A 387 17.38 -29.94 12.12
N THR A 388 16.17 -29.40 12.28
CA THR A 388 15.09 -30.03 13.05
C THR A 388 14.71 -31.38 12.44
N HIS A 389 14.57 -31.44 11.10
CA HIS A 389 14.31 -32.71 10.42
C HIS A 389 15.44 -33.73 10.64
N ARG A 390 16.70 -33.35 10.44
CA ARG A 390 17.86 -34.26 10.55
C ARG A 390 18.10 -34.75 11.98
N LEU A 391 18.00 -33.85 12.95
CA LEU A 391 18.38 -34.16 14.33
C LEU A 391 17.24 -34.84 15.12
N GLN A 392 15.98 -34.51 14.81
CA GLN A 392 14.83 -34.94 15.60
C GLN A 392 13.79 -35.72 14.76
N LEU A 393 13.16 -35.08 13.74
CA LEU A 393 11.93 -35.63 13.14
C LEU A 393 12.18 -36.89 12.30
N ARG A 394 13.31 -37.00 11.63
CA ARG A 394 13.70 -38.18 10.84
C ARG A 394 13.79 -39.43 11.72
N LYS A 395 14.24 -39.30 12.96
CA LYS A 395 14.32 -40.42 13.93
C LYS A 395 12.93 -40.95 14.29
N HIS A 396 11.90 -40.12 14.15
CA HIS A 396 10.50 -40.48 14.37
C HIS A 396 9.77 -40.83 13.05
N GLY A 397 10.51 -41.09 11.97
CA GLY A 397 9.99 -41.54 10.68
C GLY A 397 9.30 -40.44 9.87
N ALA A 398 9.63 -39.16 10.10
CA ALA A 398 9.13 -38.07 9.26
C ALA A 398 9.81 -38.10 7.87
N THR A 399 9.01 -37.93 6.85
CA THR A 399 9.42 -37.87 5.44
C THR A 399 8.88 -36.61 4.77
N THR A 400 9.30 -36.34 3.55
CA THR A 400 8.78 -35.25 2.71
C THR A 400 7.29 -35.36 2.43
N ASP A 401 6.72 -36.57 2.45
CA ASP A 401 5.27 -36.80 2.32
C ASP A 401 4.51 -36.19 3.50
N ASN A 402 5.04 -36.32 4.72
CA ASN A 402 4.44 -35.76 5.94
C ASN A 402 4.41 -34.23 5.93
N TYR A 403 5.28 -33.60 5.15
CA TYR A 403 5.34 -32.13 4.96
C TYR A 403 4.49 -31.65 3.78
N GLY A 404 3.81 -32.54 3.08
CA GLY A 404 2.98 -32.22 1.93
C GLY A 404 3.75 -31.89 0.65
N LEU A 405 5.03 -32.29 0.57
CA LEU A 405 5.92 -32.03 -0.57
C LEU A 405 5.92 -33.14 -1.62
N THR A 406 5.75 -34.40 -1.20
CA THR A 406 5.89 -35.55 -2.10
C THR A 406 4.71 -36.51 -1.97
N TRP A 407 4.60 -37.42 -2.93
CA TRP A 407 3.68 -38.55 -2.99
C TRP A 407 4.52 -39.85 -3.04
N ALA A 408 4.44 -40.66 -2.00
CA ALA A 408 5.29 -41.86 -1.86
C ALA A 408 6.79 -41.56 -2.14
N GLY A 409 7.30 -40.46 -1.58
CA GLY A 409 8.69 -40.05 -1.69
C GLY A 409 9.08 -39.38 -3.02
N LYS A 410 8.14 -39.18 -3.96
CA LYS A 410 8.42 -38.55 -5.26
C LYS A 410 7.53 -37.33 -5.48
N VAL A 411 8.03 -36.35 -6.22
CA VAL A 411 7.23 -35.19 -6.65
C VAL A 411 6.37 -35.60 -7.85
N ASP A 412 5.06 -35.39 -7.73
CA ASP A 412 4.11 -35.54 -8.86
C ASP A 412 3.99 -34.19 -9.59
N PHE A 413 4.81 -34.00 -10.62
CA PHE A 413 4.84 -32.75 -11.40
C PHE A 413 3.51 -32.42 -12.07
N ARG A 414 2.67 -33.42 -12.40
CA ARG A 414 1.34 -33.20 -12.98
C ARG A 414 0.42 -32.54 -11.95
N LYS A 415 0.39 -33.02 -10.71
CA LYS A 415 -0.38 -32.42 -9.62
C LYS A 415 0.17 -31.06 -9.20
N VAL A 416 1.52 -30.88 -9.20
CA VAL A 416 2.15 -29.58 -8.97
C VAL A 416 1.72 -28.58 -10.03
N ALA A 417 1.79 -28.92 -11.32
CA ALA A 417 1.34 -28.05 -12.41
C ALA A 417 -0.16 -27.75 -12.32
N LYS A 418 -0.97 -28.72 -11.94
CA LYS A 418 -2.42 -28.56 -11.73
C LYS A 418 -2.72 -27.62 -10.54
N SER A 419 -1.90 -27.65 -9.49
CA SER A 419 -1.99 -26.70 -8.37
C SER A 419 -1.65 -25.27 -8.79
N PHE A 420 -0.67 -25.10 -9.69
CA PHE A 420 -0.38 -23.81 -10.31
C PHE A 420 -1.56 -23.32 -11.16
N LEU A 421 -2.14 -24.19 -11.99
CA LEU A 421 -3.32 -23.86 -12.79
C LEU A 421 -4.53 -23.48 -11.90
N LEU A 422 -4.70 -24.12 -10.74
CA LEU A 422 -5.73 -23.75 -9.77
C LEU A 422 -5.49 -22.31 -9.26
N ALA A 423 -4.26 -21.96 -8.89
CA ALA A 423 -3.92 -20.63 -8.41
C ALA A 423 -4.18 -19.56 -9.50
N VAL A 424 -3.79 -19.83 -10.75
CA VAL A 424 -4.09 -18.95 -11.89
C VAL A 424 -5.61 -18.84 -12.12
N ALA A 425 -6.33 -19.95 -12.06
CA ALA A 425 -7.79 -19.97 -12.25
C ALA A 425 -8.54 -19.19 -11.17
N VAL A 426 -7.98 -19.10 -9.95
CA VAL A 426 -8.53 -18.27 -8.86
C VAL A 426 -8.20 -16.80 -9.06
N LEU A 427 -6.94 -16.48 -9.39
CA LEU A 427 -6.47 -15.09 -9.42
C LEU A 427 -6.84 -14.34 -10.71
N ALA A 428 -6.90 -15.00 -11.85
CA ALA A 428 -7.20 -14.34 -13.12
C ALA A 428 -8.59 -13.66 -13.12
N PRO A 429 -9.70 -14.32 -12.70
CA PRO A 429 -11.00 -13.66 -12.60
C PRO A 429 -11.01 -12.53 -11.57
N LEU A 430 -10.34 -12.70 -10.41
CA LEU A 430 -10.20 -11.63 -9.42
C LEU A 430 -9.52 -10.40 -10.02
N TYR A 431 -8.41 -10.60 -10.74
CA TYR A 431 -7.70 -9.54 -11.43
C TYR A 431 -8.56 -8.84 -12.48
N VAL A 432 -9.32 -9.60 -13.27
CA VAL A 432 -10.26 -9.05 -14.27
C VAL A 432 -11.33 -8.19 -13.61
N ILE A 433 -11.95 -8.66 -12.52
CA ILE A 433 -12.97 -7.89 -11.78
C ILE A 433 -12.35 -6.59 -11.23
N LEU A 434 -11.15 -6.65 -10.67
CA LEU A 434 -10.44 -5.47 -10.19
C LEU A 434 -10.10 -4.50 -11.33
N ALA A 435 -9.52 -4.99 -12.43
CA ALA A 435 -9.12 -4.15 -13.56
C ALA A 435 -10.34 -3.45 -14.18
N TYR A 436 -11.45 -4.18 -14.27
CA TYR A 436 -12.72 -3.64 -14.76
C TYR A 436 -13.28 -2.56 -13.79
N SER A 437 -13.30 -2.87 -12.48
CA SER A 437 -13.72 -1.91 -11.45
C SER A 437 -12.84 -0.65 -11.46
N TYR A 438 -11.54 -0.81 -11.57
CA TYR A 438 -10.60 0.32 -11.64
C TYR A 438 -10.81 1.16 -12.91
N SER A 439 -11.07 0.52 -14.05
CA SER A 439 -11.30 1.23 -15.32
C SER A 439 -12.62 2.02 -15.31
N ILE A 440 -13.69 1.45 -14.77
CA ILE A 440 -15.03 2.07 -14.77
C ILE A 440 -15.18 3.01 -13.57
N PHE A 441 -14.96 2.50 -12.37
CA PHE A 441 -15.22 3.22 -11.12
C PHE A 441 -14.06 4.07 -10.63
N LYS A 442 -12.87 3.97 -11.25
CA LYS A 442 -11.65 4.72 -10.85
C LYS A 442 -11.26 4.46 -9.38
N VAL A 443 -11.51 3.25 -8.88
CA VAL A 443 -11.20 2.88 -7.49
C VAL A 443 -10.46 1.55 -7.43
N PRO A 444 -9.41 1.43 -6.58
CA PRO A 444 -8.78 0.16 -6.24
C PRO A 444 -9.63 -0.61 -5.22
N PHE A 445 -9.29 -1.88 -4.94
CA PHE A 445 -9.76 -2.56 -3.75
C PHE A 445 -8.78 -2.29 -2.62
N ALA A 446 -9.14 -1.40 -1.71
CA ALA A 446 -8.18 -0.85 -0.77
C ALA A 446 -8.76 -0.57 0.61
N CYS A 447 -7.89 -0.70 1.61
CA CYS A 447 -8.10 -0.20 2.96
C CYS A 447 -6.74 0.31 3.47
N TRP A 448 -6.64 1.62 3.65
CA TRP A 448 -5.42 2.32 4.05
C TRP A 448 -4.22 1.89 3.19
N LEU A 449 -3.14 1.35 3.78
CA LEU A 449 -1.91 0.95 3.07
C LEU A 449 -2.03 -0.35 2.25
N ILE A 450 -3.13 -1.10 2.39
CA ILE A 450 -3.38 -2.31 1.60
C ILE A 450 -4.23 -1.92 0.41
N SER A 451 -3.68 -2.05 -0.80
CA SER A 451 -4.39 -1.69 -2.02
C SER A 451 -4.05 -2.64 -3.16
N LEU A 452 -5.07 -3.35 -3.65
CA LEU A 452 -4.97 -4.15 -4.86
C LEU A 452 -5.25 -3.27 -6.07
N ARG A 453 -4.33 -3.27 -7.03
CA ARG A 453 -4.37 -2.41 -8.21
C ARG A 453 -4.08 -3.21 -9.48
N PRO A 454 -4.60 -2.77 -10.64
CA PRO A 454 -4.17 -3.32 -11.91
C PRO A 454 -2.74 -2.90 -12.23
N MET A 455 -2.10 -3.66 -13.10
CA MET A 455 -0.74 -3.44 -13.56
C MET A 455 -0.74 -2.81 -14.95
N SER A 456 0.21 -1.90 -15.23
CA SER A 456 0.60 -1.58 -16.59
C SER A 456 1.31 -2.79 -17.23
N TRP A 457 1.51 -2.77 -18.56
CA TRP A 457 2.26 -3.84 -19.23
C TRP A 457 3.65 -4.04 -18.65
N THR A 458 4.36 -2.96 -18.40
CA THR A 458 5.71 -2.96 -17.81
C THR A 458 5.73 -3.57 -16.41
N ARG A 459 4.70 -3.25 -15.60
CA ARG A 459 4.52 -3.86 -14.27
C ARG A 459 4.18 -5.35 -14.34
N PHE A 460 3.43 -5.75 -15.37
CA PHE A 460 3.14 -7.17 -15.60
C PHE A 460 4.42 -7.96 -15.96
N LEU A 461 5.31 -7.39 -16.77
CA LEU A 461 6.61 -8.00 -17.06
C LEU A 461 7.49 -8.08 -15.79
N ALA A 462 7.50 -7.03 -14.97
CA ALA A 462 8.16 -7.07 -13.67
C ALA A 462 7.54 -8.16 -12.76
N PHE A 463 6.22 -8.26 -12.67
CA PHE A 463 5.54 -9.33 -11.93
C PHE A 463 6.07 -10.72 -12.27
N LEU A 464 6.22 -11.03 -13.57
CA LEU A 464 6.77 -12.32 -14.02
C LEU A 464 8.22 -12.52 -13.55
N ALA A 465 9.04 -11.48 -13.57
CA ALA A 465 10.44 -11.55 -13.10
C ALA A 465 10.54 -11.81 -11.59
N TYR A 466 9.61 -11.28 -10.79
CA TYR A 466 9.60 -11.48 -9.33
C TYR A 466 9.07 -12.85 -8.88
N LEU A 467 8.40 -13.63 -9.73
CA LEU A 467 7.84 -14.94 -9.35
C LEU A 467 8.93 -15.90 -8.87
N ILE A 468 10.02 -16.04 -9.62
CA ILE A 468 11.07 -16.99 -9.29
C ILE A 468 11.77 -16.63 -7.97
N PRO A 469 12.25 -15.40 -7.76
CA PRO A 469 12.96 -15.06 -6.54
C PRO A 469 12.09 -15.04 -5.27
N PHE A 470 10.77 -14.79 -5.35
CA PHE A 470 9.88 -14.91 -4.19
C PHE A 470 9.45 -16.35 -3.87
N ALA A 471 9.57 -17.30 -4.80
CA ALA A 471 9.12 -18.68 -4.62
C ALA A 471 9.71 -19.39 -3.38
N PRO A 472 11.03 -19.28 -3.07
CA PRO A 472 11.62 -19.92 -1.89
C PRO A 472 10.93 -19.52 -0.57
N PHE A 473 10.56 -18.26 -0.43
CA PHE A 473 9.90 -17.76 0.78
C PHE A 473 8.53 -18.40 1.00
N TYR A 474 7.65 -18.33 0.00
CA TYR A 474 6.28 -18.87 0.14
C TYR A 474 6.27 -20.39 0.25
N LEU A 475 7.17 -21.10 -0.46
CA LEU A 475 7.27 -22.56 -0.32
C LEU A 475 7.72 -22.92 1.11
N THR A 476 8.77 -22.29 1.60
CA THR A 476 9.31 -22.54 2.95
C THR A 476 8.25 -22.27 4.03
N LEU A 477 7.51 -21.18 3.90
CA LEU A 477 6.46 -20.80 4.84
C LEU A 477 5.33 -21.83 4.89
N ASN A 478 4.87 -22.31 3.72
CA ASN A 478 3.84 -23.35 3.65
C ASN A 478 4.33 -24.67 4.25
N VAL A 479 5.60 -25.07 4.01
CA VAL A 479 6.21 -26.26 4.61
C VAL A 479 6.33 -26.11 6.13
N LEU A 480 6.71 -24.95 6.61
CA LEU A 480 6.80 -24.67 8.05
C LEU A 480 5.44 -24.87 8.74
N LEU A 481 4.41 -24.20 8.26
CA LEU A 481 3.06 -24.25 8.87
C LEU A 481 2.44 -25.64 8.73
N ALA A 482 2.41 -26.21 7.54
CA ALA A 482 1.73 -27.46 7.28
C ALA A 482 2.49 -28.68 7.80
N GLY A 483 3.83 -28.65 7.77
CA GLY A 483 4.67 -29.82 8.07
C GLY A 483 5.26 -29.81 9.47
N PHE A 484 5.72 -28.68 9.98
CA PHE A 484 6.53 -28.60 11.20
C PHE A 484 5.78 -28.14 12.43
N ILE A 485 4.91 -27.12 12.30
CA ILE A 485 4.21 -26.48 13.42
C ILE A 485 2.69 -26.49 13.26
N ARG A 486 2.15 -27.48 12.54
CA ARG A 486 0.69 -27.61 12.39
C ARG A 486 0.03 -27.97 13.74
N PRO A 487 -1.06 -27.31 14.15
CA PRO A 487 -1.83 -27.69 15.33
C PRO A 487 -2.31 -29.15 15.23
N LYS A 488 -2.48 -29.83 16.37
CA LYS A 488 -2.80 -31.28 16.47
C LYS A 488 -3.78 -31.73 15.36
N ALA A 489 -3.27 -32.52 14.40
CA ALA A 489 -4.05 -33.10 13.33
C ALA A 489 -5.19 -33.97 13.87
N GLY A 490 -6.38 -33.81 13.30
CA GLY A 490 -7.58 -34.58 13.64
C GLY A 490 -8.42 -34.03 14.79
N ALA A 491 -7.86 -33.17 15.67
CA ALA A 491 -8.58 -32.59 16.80
C ALA A 491 -9.01 -31.13 16.61
N THR A 492 -8.67 -30.51 15.46
CA THR A 492 -8.94 -29.08 15.19
C THR A 492 -9.82 -28.88 13.97
N THR A 493 -10.66 -27.86 14.03
CA THR A 493 -11.42 -27.37 12.87
C THR A 493 -10.52 -26.52 11.98
N THR A 494 -10.90 -26.33 10.69
CA THR A 494 -10.21 -25.41 9.79
C THR A 494 -10.08 -24.01 10.39
N ALA A 495 -11.14 -23.48 11.00
CA ALA A 495 -11.13 -22.16 11.64
C ALA A 495 -10.14 -22.07 12.81
N LYS A 496 -10.03 -23.12 13.63
CA LYS A 496 -9.07 -23.14 14.73
C LYS A 496 -7.63 -23.21 14.23
N GLU A 497 -7.36 -23.97 13.18
CA GLU A 497 -6.04 -24.01 12.53
C GLU A 497 -5.69 -22.66 11.93
N MET A 498 -6.60 -22.02 11.17
CA MET A 498 -6.43 -20.67 10.66
C MET A 498 -6.09 -19.67 11.78
N LEU A 499 -6.80 -19.74 12.93
CA LEU A 499 -6.56 -18.85 14.05
C LEU A 499 -5.17 -19.06 14.66
N VAL A 500 -4.77 -20.32 14.92
CA VAL A 500 -3.48 -20.63 15.52
C VAL A 500 -2.34 -20.21 14.60
N ASP A 501 -2.41 -20.56 13.31
CA ASP A 501 -1.40 -20.19 12.33
C ASP A 501 -1.32 -18.66 12.13
N SER A 502 -2.48 -17.96 12.20
CA SER A 502 -2.51 -16.50 12.18
C SER A 502 -1.80 -15.88 13.38
N VAL A 503 -2.02 -16.42 14.59
CA VAL A 503 -1.30 -15.97 15.79
C VAL A 503 0.19 -16.22 15.66
N VAL A 504 0.61 -17.38 15.17
CA VAL A 504 2.02 -17.72 14.97
C VAL A 504 2.69 -16.75 13.99
N LEU A 505 2.04 -16.40 12.88
CA LEU A 505 2.66 -15.51 11.90
C LEU A 505 2.54 -14.02 12.24
N ALA A 506 1.42 -13.59 12.85
CA ALA A 506 1.13 -12.17 13.04
C ALA A 506 1.59 -11.60 14.38
N ALA A 507 1.67 -12.41 15.46
CA ALA A 507 1.94 -11.88 16.81
C ALA A 507 3.28 -11.14 16.91
N GLY A 508 4.37 -11.71 16.36
CA GLY A 508 5.68 -11.04 16.36
C GLY A 508 5.67 -9.74 15.58
N SER A 509 4.95 -9.71 14.46
CA SER A 509 4.80 -8.50 13.64
C SER A 509 3.99 -7.42 14.37
N ILE A 510 2.94 -7.79 15.08
CA ILE A 510 2.15 -6.85 15.90
C ILE A 510 3.00 -6.30 17.05
N ILE A 511 3.74 -7.14 17.76
CA ILE A 511 4.62 -6.72 18.86
C ILE A 511 5.69 -5.75 18.34
N PHE A 512 6.27 -6.01 17.17
CA PHE A 512 7.27 -5.14 16.56
C PHE A 512 6.71 -3.77 16.16
N LEU A 513 5.49 -3.72 15.63
CA LEU A 513 4.79 -2.44 15.38
C LEU A 513 4.48 -1.70 16.68
N LEU A 514 3.96 -2.37 17.69
CA LEU A 514 3.65 -1.75 18.98
C LEU A 514 4.90 -1.18 19.65
N TRP A 515 6.03 -1.90 19.59
CA TRP A 515 7.33 -1.42 20.09
C TRP A 515 7.75 -0.08 19.47
N TYR A 516 7.46 0.13 18.19
CA TYR A 516 7.79 1.37 17.49
C TYR A 516 6.72 2.46 17.66
N TYR A 517 5.44 2.12 17.45
CA TYR A 517 4.37 3.12 17.36
C TYR A 517 3.84 3.59 18.72
N ILE A 518 3.88 2.78 19.78
CA ILE A 518 3.43 3.23 21.11
C ILE A 518 4.24 4.43 21.60
N PRO A 519 5.58 4.40 21.62
CA PRO A 519 6.37 5.59 21.99
C PRO A 519 6.06 6.80 21.10
N LEU A 520 5.96 6.60 19.80
CA LEU A 520 5.73 7.67 18.83
C LEU A 520 4.41 8.41 19.09
N TYR A 521 3.30 7.67 19.26
CA TYR A 521 1.99 8.26 19.57
C TYR A 521 1.89 8.86 20.97
N ALA A 522 2.71 8.40 21.91
CA ALA A 522 2.82 8.97 23.25
C ALA A 522 3.72 10.24 23.31
N GLY A 523 4.24 10.69 22.17
CA GLY A 523 5.14 11.85 22.11
C GLY A 523 6.55 11.60 22.63
N MET A 524 6.90 10.32 22.84
CA MET A 524 8.24 9.89 23.22
C MET A 524 9.12 9.69 21.99
N VAL A 525 10.44 9.77 22.17
CA VAL A 525 11.39 9.47 21.09
C VAL A 525 11.23 8.02 20.66
N PRO A 526 10.93 7.77 19.36
CA PRO A 526 10.83 6.41 18.87
C PRO A 526 12.19 5.71 18.85
N PRO A 527 12.24 4.38 18.90
CA PRO A 527 13.50 3.64 18.91
C PRO A 527 14.31 3.75 17.61
N LEU A 528 13.68 4.19 16.53
CA LEU A 528 14.29 4.37 15.20
C LEU A 528 13.95 5.76 14.67
N SER A 529 14.95 6.44 14.08
CA SER A 529 14.79 7.81 13.55
C SER A 529 15.50 8.05 12.21
N ALA A 530 16.33 7.12 11.75
CA ALA A 530 16.97 7.24 10.45
C ALA A 530 15.94 7.07 9.32
N THR A 531 16.05 7.84 8.25
CA THR A 531 15.06 7.92 7.16
C THR A 531 14.65 6.54 6.60
N TYR A 532 15.61 5.64 6.35
CA TYR A 532 15.29 4.33 5.81
C TYR A 532 14.71 3.36 6.84
N ASP A 533 15.05 3.50 8.11
CA ASP A 533 14.50 2.69 9.19
C ASP A 533 13.04 3.06 9.43
N VAL A 534 12.71 4.36 9.48
CA VAL A 534 11.33 4.82 9.63
C VAL A 534 10.48 4.49 8.40
N LEU A 535 11.06 4.58 7.20
CA LEU A 535 10.41 4.14 5.98
C LEU A 535 10.09 2.63 6.04
N ALA A 536 11.03 1.80 6.52
CA ALA A 536 10.81 0.38 6.73
C ALA A 536 9.62 0.14 7.68
N MET A 537 9.51 0.90 8.78
CA MET A 537 8.39 0.75 9.74
C MET A 537 7.03 1.06 9.10
N ILE A 538 6.94 2.08 8.26
CA ILE A 538 5.71 2.39 7.50
C ILE A 538 5.32 1.21 6.60
N TYR A 539 6.28 0.64 5.87
CA TYR A 539 6.02 -0.52 4.99
C TYR A 539 5.81 -1.82 5.76
N TYR A 540 6.10 -1.86 7.07
CA TYR A 540 5.77 -3.02 7.90
C TYR A 540 4.30 -3.07 8.35
N ILE A 541 3.59 -1.94 8.35
CA ILE A 541 2.18 -1.84 8.83
C ILE A 541 1.24 -2.88 8.19
N PRO A 542 1.26 -3.15 6.88
CA PRO A 542 0.38 -4.15 6.28
C PRO A 542 0.77 -5.60 6.55
N ILE A 543 1.98 -5.88 7.05
CA ILE A 543 2.51 -7.24 7.21
C ILE A 543 1.64 -8.12 8.13
N PRO A 544 1.16 -7.68 9.32
CA PRO A 544 0.28 -8.51 10.14
C PRO A 544 -0.97 -9.00 9.42
N VAL A 545 -1.61 -8.15 8.61
CA VAL A 545 -2.80 -8.51 7.83
C VAL A 545 -2.45 -9.56 6.76
N PHE A 546 -1.33 -9.37 6.06
CA PHE A 546 -0.85 -10.34 5.07
C PHE A 546 -0.41 -11.66 5.70
N ASN A 547 0.14 -11.64 6.90
CA ASN A 547 0.45 -12.83 7.68
C ASN A 547 -0.81 -13.64 8.02
N VAL A 548 -1.88 -12.96 8.45
CA VAL A 548 -3.18 -13.60 8.69
C VAL A 548 -3.74 -14.20 7.41
N LEU A 549 -3.74 -13.46 6.29
CA LEU A 549 -4.21 -13.97 5.00
C LEU A 549 -3.42 -15.21 4.56
N THR A 550 -2.09 -15.16 4.68
CA THR A 550 -1.18 -16.24 4.32
C THR A 550 -1.44 -17.49 5.17
N ALA A 551 -1.55 -17.33 6.50
CA ALA A 551 -1.89 -18.41 7.42
C ALA A 551 -3.22 -19.07 7.07
N CYS A 552 -4.26 -18.26 6.84
CA CYS A 552 -5.59 -18.76 6.46
C CYS A 552 -5.58 -19.49 5.11
N LEU A 553 -4.87 -18.97 4.12
CA LEU A 553 -4.73 -19.65 2.81
C LEU A 553 -3.98 -20.98 2.94
N THR A 554 -2.88 -21.01 3.72
CA THR A 554 -2.14 -22.25 3.98
C THR A 554 -3.03 -23.30 4.63
N ALA A 555 -3.68 -22.97 5.75
CA ALA A 555 -4.56 -23.89 6.46
C ALA A 555 -5.72 -24.39 5.58
N PHE A 556 -6.39 -23.48 4.84
CA PHE A 556 -7.51 -23.82 3.99
C PHE A 556 -7.13 -24.80 2.88
N TYR A 557 -6.15 -24.44 2.05
CA TYR A 557 -5.79 -25.25 0.90
C TYR A 557 -5.07 -26.55 1.28
N PHE A 558 -4.24 -26.52 2.33
CA PHE A 558 -3.58 -27.72 2.81
C PHE A 558 -4.60 -28.75 3.33
N ARG A 559 -5.62 -28.31 4.06
CA ARG A 559 -6.68 -29.22 4.54
C ARG A 559 -7.50 -29.82 3.40
N LYS A 560 -7.66 -29.10 2.29
CA LYS A 560 -8.38 -29.56 1.10
C LYS A 560 -7.56 -30.48 0.21
N THR A 561 -6.27 -30.22 0.08
CA THR A 561 -5.42 -30.88 -0.92
C THR A 561 -4.38 -31.82 -0.32
N GLY A 562 -4.15 -31.80 1.00
CA GLY A 562 -3.09 -32.57 1.66
C GLY A 562 -1.67 -32.17 1.23
N ARG A 563 -1.53 -31.10 0.43
CA ARG A 563 -0.25 -30.68 -0.15
C ARG A 563 -0.09 -29.16 -0.06
N VAL A 564 1.18 -28.70 -0.02
CA VAL A 564 1.50 -27.29 0.12
C VAL A 564 1.30 -26.46 -1.15
N TYR A 565 1.25 -27.11 -2.32
CA TYR A 565 1.41 -26.45 -3.61
C TYR A 565 0.28 -25.48 -3.98
N ALA A 566 -0.98 -25.81 -3.64
CA ALA A 566 -2.10 -24.94 -3.97
C ALA A 566 -2.02 -23.60 -3.23
N ALA A 567 -1.73 -23.63 -1.92
CA ALA A 567 -1.52 -22.42 -1.12
C ALA A 567 -0.25 -21.67 -1.56
N PHE A 568 0.84 -22.38 -1.78
CA PHE A 568 2.12 -21.83 -2.23
C PHE A 568 1.97 -21.02 -3.52
N PHE A 569 1.41 -21.59 -4.58
CA PHE A 569 1.25 -20.88 -5.86
C PHE A 569 0.28 -19.71 -5.76
N LEU A 570 -0.82 -19.86 -5.01
CA LEU A 570 -1.76 -18.78 -4.83
C LEU A 570 -1.14 -17.59 -4.11
N GLN A 571 -0.39 -17.83 -3.04
CA GLN A 571 0.35 -16.79 -2.31
C GLN A 571 1.44 -16.16 -3.17
N LEU A 572 2.24 -16.98 -3.85
CA LEU A 572 3.30 -16.49 -4.74
C LEU A 572 2.76 -15.53 -5.80
N LEU A 573 1.74 -15.94 -6.54
CA LEU A 573 1.14 -15.12 -7.59
C LEU A 573 0.46 -13.87 -7.01
N PHE A 574 -0.28 -14.00 -5.90
CA PHE A 574 -0.97 -12.88 -5.27
C PHE A 574 -0.01 -11.80 -4.76
N PHE A 575 1.02 -12.19 -4.01
CA PHE A 575 1.95 -11.23 -3.43
C PHE A 575 2.94 -10.67 -4.46
N ALA A 576 3.39 -11.46 -5.43
CA ALA A 576 4.18 -10.92 -6.54
C ALA A 576 3.37 -9.88 -7.34
N TRP A 577 2.08 -10.12 -7.60
CA TRP A 577 1.18 -9.14 -8.18
C TRP A 577 1.06 -7.88 -7.30
N TYR A 578 0.79 -8.04 -6.00
CA TYR A 578 0.70 -6.94 -5.05
C TYR A 578 1.95 -6.06 -5.11
N HIS A 579 3.15 -6.66 -5.01
CA HIS A 579 4.41 -5.93 -5.06
C HIS A 579 4.66 -5.26 -6.41
N ALA A 580 4.35 -5.92 -7.51
CA ALA A 580 4.53 -5.34 -8.85
C ALA A 580 3.58 -4.16 -9.12
N ALA A 581 2.33 -4.25 -8.67
CA ALA A 581 1.35 -3.19 -8.82
C ALA A 581 1.60 -1.99 -7.93
N PHE A 582 2.17 -2.22 -6.73
CA PHE A 582 2.35 -1.20 -5.69
C PHE A 582 3.71 -0.49 -5.76
N SER A 583 4.82 -1.20 -6.09
CA SER A 583 6.17 -0.66 -5.95
C SER A 583 6.55 0.33 -7.05
N VAL A 584 7.33 1.34 -6.67
CA VAL A 584 7.86 2.35 -7.59
C VAL A 584 9.05 1.82 -8.38
N PHE A 585 9.20 2.29 -9.61
CA PHE A 585 10.37 2.00 -10.44
C PHE A 585 11.59 2.80 -9.96
N HIS A 586 12.66 2.10 -9.58
CA HIS A 586 13.98 2.67 -9.29
C HIS A 586 14.86 2.70 -10.53
N VAL A 587 14.70 1.73 -11.40
CA VAL A 587 15.43 1.64 -12.67
C VAL A 587 14.46 1.97 -13.81
N PRO A 588 14.85 2.82 -14.78
CA PRO A 588 14.04 3.05 -15.96
C PRO A 588 13.85 1.74 -16.72
N VAL A 589 12.62 1.45 -17.09
CA VAL A 589 12.27 0.34 -17.97
C VAL A 589 11.77 0.91 -19.28
N PRO A 590 12.09 0.31 -20.41
CA PRO A 590 11.53 0.73 -21.69
C PRO A 590 10.00 0.69 -21.64
N PRO A 591 9.33 1.61 -22.33
CA PRO A 591 7.88 1.70 -22.38
C PRO A 591 7.21 0.44 -22.93
#